data_bf58a89c12ecbf224a126602cb174d68
#
_entry.id   bf58a89c12ecbf224a126602cb174d68
#
_cell.length_a   1.000
_cell.length_b   1.000
_cell.length_c   1.000
_cell.angle_alpha   90.00
_cell.angle_beta   90.00
_cell.angle_gamma   90.00
#
_symmetry.space_group_name_H-M   'P 1'
#
loop_
_entity.id
_entity.type
_entity.pdbx_description
1 polymer ?
#
loop_
_entity_poly.entity_id
_entity_poly.type
_entity_poly.pdbx_seq_one_letter_code
_entity_poly.pdbx_strand_id
1 'polypeptide(L)' 'MRYYVVSVQHNKDKDAENRSVPKAFDTELQAKQAFHAQLGDDMSNATLDWSVCMIFTDIGSVIASERWEVPKPEIVI' A
#
# COMPACT_ATOMS: atom_id res chain seq x y z
N MET A 1 4.38 14.37 16.82
CA MET A 1 3.72 14.10 15.52
C MET A 1 3.52 12.60 15.37
N ARG A 2 2.35 12.18 14.94
CA ARG A 2 2.07 10.78 14.65
C ARG A 2 2.11 10.50 13.17
N TYR A 3 2.53 9.30 12.84
CA TYR A 3 2.63 8.80 11.46
C TYR A 3 1.68 7.63 11.29
N TYR A 4 0.93 7.62 10.20
CA TYR A 4 -0.03 6.56 9.91
C TYR A 4 0.34 5.88 8.59
N VAL A 5 0.28 4.57 8.60
CA VAL A 5 0.49 3.74 7.40
C VAL A 5 -0.83 3.08 7.03
N VAL A 6 -1.23 3.23 5.78
CA VAL A 6 -2.46 2.66 5.25
C VAL A 6 -2.19 2.02 3.90
N SER A 7 -2.91 0.96 3.58
CA SER A 7 -2.87 0.36 2.24
C SER A 7 -4.28 0.10 1.71
N VAL A 8 -4.39 0.18 0.39
CA VAL A 8 -5.57 -0.23 -0.36
C VAL A 8 -5.12 -1.27 -1.37
N GLN A 9 -5.79 -2.40 -1.41
CA GLN A 9 -5.44 -3.55 -2.24
C GLN A 9 -6.63 -3.93 -3.10
N HIS A 10 -6.38 -4.32 -4.34
CA HIS A 10 -7.41 -4.88 -5.20
C HIS A 10 -7.17 -6.37 -5.40
N ASN A 11 -8.17 -7.17 -5.03
CA ASN A 11 -8.15 -8.61 -5.24
C ASN A 11 -8.76 -8.92 -6.61
N LYS A 12 -7.92 -9.42 -7.52
CA LYS A 12 -8.33 -9.69 -8.91
C LYS A 12 -9.33 -10.83 -9.04
N ASP A 13 -9.28 -11.80 -8.12
CA ASP A 13 -10.14 -13.00 -8.19
C ASP A 13 -11.56 -12.69 -7.73
N LYS A 14 -11.70 -11.74 -6.81
CA LYS A 14 -12.99 -11.33 -6.23
C LYS A 14 -13.48 -9.99 -6.75
N ASP A 15 -12.67 -9.29 -7.55
CA ASP A 15 -12.94 -7.91 -7.98
C ASP A 15 -13.37 -7.01 -6.80
N ALA A 16 -12.60 -7.07 -5.73
CA ALA A 16 -12.91 -6.37 -4.49
C ALA A 16 -11.70 -5.60 -3.97
N GLU A 17 -11.96 -4.44 -3.40
CA GLU A 17 -10.94 -3.64 -2.72
C GLU A 17 -10.91 -3.98 -1.23
N ASN A 18 -9.70 -4.21 -0.71
CA ASN A 18 -9.44 -4.33 0.71
C ASN A 18 -8.72 -3.05 1.17
N ARG A 19 -9.22 -2.47 2.24
CA ARG A 19 -8.63 -1.27 2.84
C ARG A 19 -8.15 -1.62 4.23
N SER A 20 -6.89 -1.33 4.50
CA SER A 20 -6.37 -1.53 5.85
C SER A 20 -6.85 -0.42 6.78
N VAL A 21 -6.94 -0.73 8.07
CA VAL A 21 -7.08 0.29 9.11
C VAL A 21 -5.73 0.98 9.26
N PRO A 22 -5.67 2.32 9.28
CA PRO A 22 -4.41 3.02 9.47
C PRO A 22 -3.72 2.61 10.77
N LYS A 23 -2.45 2.24 10.69
CA LYS A 23 -1.62 1.91 11.85
C LYS A 23 -0.81 3.14 12.25
N ALA A 24 -0.85 3.49 13.53
CA ALA A 24 -0.16 4.65 14.06
C ALA A 24 1.25 4.29 14.56
N PHE A 25 2.20 5.17 14.27
CA PHE A 25 3.59 5.05 14.72
C PHE A 25 4.07 6.38 15.29
N ASP A 26 4.97 6.32 16.25
CA ASP A 26 5.50 7.52 16.92
C ASP A 26 6.69 8.14 16.18
N THR A 27 7.37 7.37 15.34
CA THR A 27 8.53 7.84 14.58
C THR A 27 8.36 7.57 13.09
N GLU A 28 8.98 8.44 12.29
CA GLU A 28 9.00 8.28 10.83
C GLU A 28 9.70 6.99 10.42
N LEU A 29 10.77 6.62 11.11
CA LEU A 29 11.51 5.39 10.81
C LEU A 29 10.62 4.16 10.96
N GLN A 30 9.88 4.07 12.08
CA GLN A 30 8.95 2.95 12.31
C GLN A 30 7.86 2.89 11.22
N ALA A 31 7.33 4.05 10.85
CA ALA A 31 6.32 4.13 9.79
C ALA A 31 6.89 3.68 8.43
N LYS A 32 8.12 4.09 8.09
CA LYS A 32 8.79 3.67 6.85
C LYS A 32 9.07 2.17 6.83
N GLN A 33 9.48 1.60 7.95
CA GLN A 33 9.67 0.15 8.06
C GLN A 33 8.37 -0.61 7.81
N ALA A 34 7.27 -0.17 8.42
CA ALA A 34 5.96 -0.77 8.23
C ALA A 34 5.46 -0.58 6.78
N PHE A 35 5.68 0.58 6.20
CA PHE A 35 5.33 0.90 4.81
C PHE A 35 6.02 -0.04 3.82
N HIS A 36 7.33 -0.22 3.95
CA HIS A 36 8.08 -1.10 3.06
C HIS A 36 7.71 -2.57 3.25
N ALA A 37 7.46 -2.99 4.49
CA ALA A 37 7.02 -4.36 4.78
C ALA A 37 5.64 -4.64 4.17
N GLN A 38 4.70 -3.72 4.29
CA GLN A 38 3.36 -3.85 3.72
C GLN A 38 3.42 -3.88 2.18
N LEU A 39 4.20 -3.00 1.59
CA LEU A 39 4.36 -2.95 0.14
C LEU A 39 4.98 -4.24 -0.40
N GLY A 40 6.01 -4.78 0.29
CA GLY A 40 6.62 -6.05 -0.07
C GLY A 40 5.64 -7.22 0.02
N ASP A 41 4.84 -7.28 1.08
CA ASP A 41 3.81 -8.30 1.24
C ASP A 41 2.77 -8.21 0.12
N ASP A 42 2.31 -7.01 -0.21
CA ASP A 42 1.34 -6.79 -1.27
C ASP A 42 1.89 -7.24 -2.64
N MET A 43 3.13 -6.89 -2.94
CA MET A 43 3.79 -7.28 -4.20
C MET A 43 3.98 -8.79 -4.31
N SER A 44 4.10 -9.48 -3.19
CA SER A 44 4.27 -10.93 -3.12
C SER A 44 2.95 -11.70 -3.13
N ASN A 45 1.82 -11.00 -3.00
CA ASN A 45 0.51 -11.63 -2.93
C ASN A 45 -0.04 -11.86 -4.34
N ALA A 46 -0.11 -13.13 -4.75
CA ALA A 46 -0.55 -13.52 -6.09
C ALA A 46 -2.04 -13.22 -6.37
N THR A 47 -2.83 -12.94 -5.34
CA THR A 47 -4.27 -12.63 -5.51
C THR A 47 -4.52 -11.15 -5.81
N LEU A 48 -3.52 -10.30 -5.66
CA LEU A 48 -3.63 -8.87 -5.89
C LEU A 48 -3.11 -8.50 -7.28
N ASP A 49 -3.79 -7.60 -7.96
CA ASP A 49 -3.33 -7.04 -9.23
C ASP A 49 -2.82 -5.60 -9.09
N TRP A 50 -3.25 -4.88 -8.06
CA TRP A 50 -2.65 -3.59 -7.70
C TRP A 50 -2.80 -3.32 -6.21
N SER A 51 -1.95 -2.45 -5.72
CA SER A 51 -1.98 -1.97 -4.34
C SER A 51 -1.36 -0.58 -4.28
N VAL A 52 -1.86 0.24 -3.37
CA VAL A 52 -1.26 1.51 -3.01
C VAL A 52 -1.02 1.54 -1.52
N CYS A 53 0.15 2.01 -1.12
CA CYS A 53 0.52 2.16 0.28
C CYS A 53 0.97 3.59 0.53
N MET A 54 0.63 4.14 1.68
CA MET A 54 0.86 5.54 1.97
C MET A 54 1.22 5.74 3.43
N ILE A 55 2.11 6.70 3.69
CA ILE A 55 2.37 7.24 5.02
C ILE A 55 1.85 8.67 5.06
N PHE A 56 1.03 8.99 6.04
CA PHE A 56 0.59 10.36 6.28
C PHE A 56 0.72 10.72 7.76
N THR A 57 0.74 12.01 8.04
CA THR A 57 0.88 12.52 9.41
C THR A 57 -0.47 12.92 9.99
N ASP A 58 -0.49 13.18 11.30
CA ASP A 58 -1.68 13.66 12.02
C ASP A 58 -2.15 15.05 11.58
N ILE A 59 -1.33 15.77 10.81
CA ILE A 59 -1.74 17.05 10.17
C ILE A 59 -2.14 16.87 8.71
N GLY A 60 -2.20 15.63 8.22
CA GLY A 60 -2.65 15.33 6.86
C GLY A 60 -1.58 15.42 5.78
N SER A 61 -0.32 15.61 6.15
CA SER A 61 0.78 15.63 5.17
C SER A 61 1.14 14.21 4.73
N VAL A 62 1.24 13.99 3.43
CA VAL A 62 1.71 12.72 2.87
C VAL A 62 3.23 12.75 2.79
N ILE A 63 3.89 11.81 3.47
CA ILE A 63 5.34 11.68 3.50
C ILE A 63 5.83 10.79 2.37
N ALA A 64 5.13 9.69 2.14
CA ALA A 64 5.47 8.72 1.10
C ALA A 64 4.20 8.05 0.59
N SER A 65 4.19 7.75 -0.70
CA SER A 65 3.14 6.93 -1.29
C SER A 65 3.74 6.14 -2.43
N GLU A 66 3.27 4.90 -2.59
CA GLU A 66 3.71 4.05 -3.67
C GLU A 66 2.56 3.18 -4.15
N ARG A 67 2.43 3.09 -5.45
CA ARG A 67 1.46 2.23 -6.12
C ARG A 67 2.20 1.30 -7.06
N TRP A 68 1.81 0.04 -7.03
CA TRP A 68 2.26 -0.93 -8.01
C TRP A 68 1.06 -1.59 -8.67
N GLU A 69 1.28 -2.11 -9.86
CA GLU A 69 0.28 -2.80 -10.64
C GLU A 69 0.95 -3.94 -11.41
N VAL A 70 0.30 -5.09 -11.43
CA VAL A 70 0.78 -6.21 -12.22
C VAL A 70 0.69 -5.84 -13.71
N PRO A 71 1.77 -5.96 -14.48
CA PRO A 71 1.74 -5.67 -15.90
C PRO A 71 0.70 -6.54 -16.60
N LYS A 72 -0.19 -5.90 -17.33
CA LYS A 72 -1.14 -6.63 -18.18
C LYS A 72 -0.40 -7.11 -19.42
N PRO A 73 -0.64 -8.37 -19.87
CA PRO A 73 -0.04 -8.84 -21.10
C PRO A 73 -0.45 -7.93 -22.25
N GLU A 74 0.51 -7.41 -23.01
CA GLU A 74 0.21 -6.72 -24.25
C GLU A 74 -0.38 -7.71 -25.23
N ILE A 75 -1.57 -7.41 -25.70
CA ILE A 75 -2.14 -8.16 -26.82
C ILE A 75 -1.52 -7.58 -28.08
N VAL A 76 -0.53 -8.27 -28.60
CA VAL A 76 0.03 -7.94 -29.91
C VAL A 76 -0.88 -8.60 -30.94
N ILE A 77 -1.55 -7.76 -31.66
CA ILE A 77 -2.38 -8.21 -32.76
C ILE A 77 -1.54 -8.27 -34.03
#